data_a581d700f2accc0a58962702647d9d08
#
_entry.id   a581d700f2accc0a58962702647d9d08
#
_cell.length_a   1.000
_cell.length_b   1.000
_cell.length_c   1.000
_cell.angle_alpha   90.00
_cell.angle_beta   90.00
_cell.angle_gamma   90.00
#
_symmetry.space_group_name_H-M   'P 1'
#
loop_
_entity.id
_entity.type
_entity.pdbx_description
1 polymer ?
#
loop_
_entity_poly.entity_id
_entity_poly.type
_entity_poly.pdbx_seq_one_letter_code
_entity_poly.pdbx_strand_id
1 'polypeptide(L)'
;MASASRTENAPVIADEALVNAIVEPEKRLGVDRYFTIPGRDPFAEIEWEIRDAFIPGKDKPVFEQKGVEFPKFWSQTATNIVAQKYFRGRMNSPERESSVKQMIGRVVDTIAGWGRDGGYFADEEEAETFAAELKAILVNQLASFNSPV
;
A
#
# COMPACT_ATOMS: atom_id res chain seq x y z
N MET A 1 -53.61 -43.93 20.99
CA MET A 1 -53.28 -42.49 20.76
C MET A 1 -51.91 -42.27 21.35
N ALA A 2 -50.90 -42.22 20.51
CA ALA A 2 -49.51 -41.98 20.93
C ALA A 2 -49.12 -40.53 20.57
N SER A 3 -48.80 -39.78 21.62
CA SER A 3 -48.30 -38.41 21.50
C SER A 3 -46.78 -38.43 21.24
N ALA A 4 -46.39 -37.99 20.07
CA ALA A 4 -44.98 -37.81 19.74
C ALA A 4 -44.47 -36.48 20.32
N SER A 5 -43.56 -36.56 21.25
CA SER A 5 -42.78 -35.39 21.74
C SER A 5 -41.73 -35.00 20.72
N ARG A 6 -41.87 -33.78 20.23
CA ARG A 6 -40.94 -33.12 19.32
C ARG A 6 -39.77 -32.57 20.16
N THR A 7 -38.60 -33.17 20.05
CA THR A 7 -37.37 -32.57 20.60
C THR A 7 -36.95 -31.39 19.71
N GLU A 8 -37.06 -30.20 20.24
CA GLU A 8 -36.47 -29.01 19.67
C GLU A 8 -34.93 -29.09 19.74
N ASN A 9 -34.30 -29.19 18.60
CA ASN A 9 -32.86 -28.96 18.50
C ASN A 9 -32.58 -27.47 18.69
N ALA A 10 -32.03 -27.09 19.82
CA ALA A 10 -31.45 -25.77 20.02
C ALA A 10 -30.26 -25.59 19.05
N PRO A 11 -30.08 -24.39 18.40
CA PRO A 11 -28.93 -24.14 17.59
C PRO A 11 -27.68 -24.15 18.48
N VAL A 12 -26.70 -24.99 18.10
CA VAL A 12 -25.37 -24.95 18.68
C VAL A 12 -24.77 -23.62 18.28
N ILE A 13 -24.75 -22.64 19.17
CA ILE A 13 -23.99 -21.43 19.03
C ILE A 13 -22.52 -21.84 19.09
N ALA A 14 -21.87 -21.95 17.95
CA ALA A 14 -20.44 -22.11 17.90
C ALA A 14 -19.81 -20.92 18.64
N ASP A 15 -19.05 -21.22 19.68
CA ASP A 15 -18.36 -20.24 20.49
C ASP A 15 -17.43 -19.44 19.57
N GLU A 16 -17.70 -18.13 19.40
CA GLU A 16 -16.88 -17.25 18.56
C GLU A 16 -15.39 -17.26 18.97
N ALA A 17 -15.11 -17.51 20.24
CA ALA A 17 -13.76 -17.72 20.74
C ALA A 17 -13.10 -18.98 20.17
N LEU A 18 -13.89 -20.05 19.91
CA LEU A 18 -13.40 -21.28 19.29
C LEU A 18 -13.18 -21.08 17.76
N VAL A 19 -14.01 -20.31 17.11
CA VAL A 19 -13.86 -20.01 15.69
C VAL A 19 -12.62 -19.13 15.47
N ASN A 20 -12.35 -18.17 16.36
CA ASN A 20 -11.15 -17.32 16.31
C ASN A 20 -9.86 -18.09 16.71
N ALA A 21 -9.96 -19.20 17.46
CA ALA A 21 -8.81 -20.05 17.80
C ALA A 21 -8.39 -20.99 16.65
N ILE A 22 -9.22 -21.13 15.61
CA ILE A 22 -8.96 -21.96 14.43
C ILE A 22 -8.31 -21.16 13.29
N VAL A 23 -8.21 -19.82 13.41
CA VAL A 23 -7.39 -19.02 12.49
C VAL A 23 -5.92 -19.34 12.77
N GLU A 24 -5.39 -20.19 11.93
CA GLU A 24 -4.08 -20.82 12.08
C GLU A 24 -2.97 -19.78 12.29
N PRO A 25 -2.11 -19.96 13.33
CA PRO A 25 -0.96 -19.08 13.56
C PRO A 25 0.06 -19.10 12.40
N GLU A 26 -0.11 -19.99 11.42
CA GLU A 26 0.77 -20.18 10.27
C GLU A 26 0.64 -19.09 9.18
N LYS A 27 -0.36 -18.20 9.25
CA LYS A 27 -0.56 -17.14 8.24
C LYS A 27 0.07 -15.79 8.60
N ARG A 28 0.66 -15.66 9.79
CA ARG A 28 1.28 -14.39 10.21
C ARG A 28 2.64 -14.21 9.58
N LEU A 29 2.87 -13.03 9.04
CA LEU A 29 4.12 -12.71 8.34
C LEU A 29 5.32 -12.59 9.30
N GLY A 30 5.12 -12.09 10.52
CA GLY A 30 6.20 -11.85 11.48
C GLY A 30 7.18 -10.78 10.98
N VAL A 31 6.67 -9.58 10.69
CA VAL A 31 7.47 -8.50 10.10
C VAL A 31 8.22 -7.73 11.19
N ASP A 32 9.53 -7.81 11.17
CA ASP A 32 10.42 -6.99 11.99
C ASP A 32 10.83 -5.69 11.26
N ARG A 33 11.10 -4.64 12.04
CA ARG A 33 11.66 -3.39 11.49
C ARG A 33 13.12 -3.56 11.13
N TYR A 34 13.48 -3.07 9.95
CA TYR A 34 14.85 -3.06 9.46
C TYR A 34 15.29 -1.70 8.91
N PHE A 35 14.46 -1.08 8.05
CA PHE A 35 14.77 0.19 7.38
C PHE A 35 14.19 1.40 8.10
N THR A 36 13.25 1.20 9.03
CA THR A 36 12.48 2.29 9.63
C THR A 36 12.63 2.38 11.15
N ILE A 37 12.30 3.55 11.68
CA ILE A 37 12.31 3.82 13.13
C ILE A 37 10.85 3.95 13.58
N PRO A 38 10.44 3.30 14.72
CA PRO A 38 9.09 3.44 15.24
C PRO A 38 8.67 4.91 15.40
N GLY A 39 7.45 5.23 14.95
CA GLY A 39 6.89 6.57 15.06
C GLY A 39 7.45 7.60 14.07
N ARG A 40 8.32 7.22 13.13
CA ARG A 40 8.82 8.11 12.08
C ARG A 40 8.24 7.72 10.71
N ASP A 41 7.74 8.70 9.98
CA ASP A 41 7.33 8.49 8.59
C ASP A 41 8.59 8.42 7.70
N PRO A 42 8.79 7.32 6.94
CA PRO A 42 9.90 7.20 6.00
C PRO A 42 10.01 8.35 4.99
N PHE A 43 8.91 8.98 4.63
CA PHE A 43 8.93 10.15 3.75
C PHE A 43 9.52 11.40 4.41
N ALA A 44 9.48 11.51 5.73
CA ALA A 44 10.08 12.63 6.47
C ALA A 44 11.61 12.53 6.56
N GLU A 45 12.18 11.36 6.30
CA GLU A 45 13.62 11.12 6.37
C GLU A 45 14.35 11.45 5.06
N ILE A 46 13.65 11.95 4.03
CA ILE A 46 14.20 12.23 2.71
C ILE A 46 14.02 13.70 2.32
N GLU A 47 14.94 14.21 1.50
CA GLU A 47 14.79 15.51 0.85
C GLU A 47 13.91 15.39 -0.39
N TRP A 48 12.91 16.27 -0.48
CA TRP A 48 11.96 16.36 -1.58
C TRP A 48 12.20 17.60 -2.40
N GLU A 49 11.90 17.53 -3.70
CA GLU A 49 11.93 18.69 -4.58
C GLU A 49 10.75 18.65 -5.57
N ILE A 50 10.38 19.83 -6.04
CA ILE A 50 9.39 19.99 -7.11
C ILE A 50 10.12 20.06 -8.45
N ARG A 51 9.66 19.27 -9.41
CA ARG A 51 10.22 19.17 -10.76
C ARG A 51 9.12 19.24 -11.81
N ASP A 52 9.53 19.46 -13.05
CA ASP A 52 8.66 19.25 -14.20
C ASP A 52 8.99 17.89 -14.84
N ALA A 53 7.98 17.07 -15.07
CA ALA A 53 8.11 15.83 -15.82
C ALA A 53 7.83 16.12 -17.29
N PHE A 54 8.77 15.75 -18.18
CA PHE A 54 8.71 16.11 -19.58
C PHE A 54 9.30 15.02 -20.46
N ILE A 55 8.54 14.59 -21.47
CA ILE A 55 9.01 13.68 -22.51
C ILE A 55 8.85 14.36 -23.86
N PRO A 56 9.97 14.65 -24.57
CA PRO A 56 9.91 15.33 -25.85
C PRO A 56 9.25 14.49 -26.93
N GLY A 57 8.61 15.12 -27.88
CA GLY A 57 8.10 14.53 -29.11
C GLY A 57 8.60 15.31 -30.32
N LYS A 58 8.20 14.88 -31.53
CA LYS A 58 8.67 15.49 -32.78
C LYS A 58 8.18 16.94 -32.94
N ASP A 59 6.89 17.16 -32.76
CA ASP A 59 6.25 18.47 -32.98
C ASP A 59 5.72 19.09 -31.68
N LYS A 60 5.38 18.25 -30.70
CA LYS A 60 4.92 18.62 -29.37
C LYS A 60 5.37 17.59 -28.35
N PRO A 61 5.41 17.93 -27.05
CA PRO A 61 5.69 16.95 -26.01
C PRO A 61 4.76 15.74 -26.09
N VAL A 62 5.33 14.54 -25.90
CA VAL A 62 4.56 13.31 -25.72
C VAL A 62 3.87 13.33 -24.37
N PHE A 63 4.54 13.91 -23.37
CA PHE A 63 4.02 14.06 -22.02
C PHE A 63 4.64 15.28 -21.35
N GLU A 64 3.82 16.04 -20.62
CA GLU A 64 4.26 17.13 -19.76
C GLU A 64 3.35 17.20 -18.52
N GLN A 65 3.96 17.22 -17.34
CA GLN A 65 3.29 17.53 -16.09
C GLN A 65 4.21 18.39 -15.23
N LYS A 66 3.77 19.61 -14.93
CA LYS A 66 4.54 20.55 -14.12
C LYS A 66 4.27 20.38 -12.63
N GLY A 67 5.27 20.75 -11.83
CA GLY A 67 5.11 20.85 -10.37
C GLY A 67 4.92 19.49 -9.68
N VAL A 68 5.58 18.44 -10.15
CA VAL A 68 5.54 17.13 -9.53
C VAL A 68 6.57 17.00 -8.41
N GLU A 69 6.18 16.40 -7.28
CA GLU A 69 7.04 16.20 -6.11
C GLU A 69 7.71 14.84 -6.13
N PHE A 70 9.03 14.84 -6.08
CA PHE A 70 9.87 13.64 -6.08
C PHE A 70 11.01 13.73 -5.05
N PRO A 71 11.54 12.58 -4.58
CA PRO A 71 12.79 12.58 -3.82
C PRO A 71 13.90 13.20 -4.65
N LYS A 72 14.70 14.08 -4.06
CA LYS A 72 15.76 14.81 -4.74
C LYS A 72 16.80 13.90 -5.41
N PHE A 73 17.03 12.71 -4.86
CA PHE A 73 17.99 11.74 -5.41
C PHE A 73 17.43 10.90 -6.57
N TRP A 74 16.13 10.94 -6.87
CA TRP A 74 15.59 10.24 -8.04
C TRP A 74 16.05 10.92 -9.33
N SER A 75 16.34 10.14 -10.35
CA SER A 75 16.73 10.69 -11.65
C SER A 75 15.57 11.39 -12.35
N GLN A 76 15.88 12.34 -13.24
CA GLN A 76 14.87 12.99 -14.08
C GLN A 76 14.15 11.98 -14.99
N THR A 77 14.86 10.95 -15.46
CA THR A 77 14.26 9.87 -16.26
C THR A 77 13.22 9.09 -15.45
N ALA A 78 13.53 8.74 -14.19
CA ALA A 78 12.57 8.09 -13.30
C ALA A 78 11.35 9.00 -13.05
N THR A 79 11.56 10.29 -12.81
CA THR A 79 10.48 11.27 -12.67
C THR A 79 9.54 11.28 -13.88
N ASN A 80 10.09 11.37 -15.08
CA ASN A 80 9.33 11.43 -16.33
C ASN A 80 8.48 10.17 -16.55
N ILE A 81 9.10 9.00 -16.33
CA ILE A 81 8.44 7.71 -16.53
C ILE A 81 7.33 7.50 -15.48
N VAL A 82 7.64 7.77 -14.22
CA VAL A 82 6.68 7.56 -13.13
C VAL A 82 5.49 8.51 -13.27
N ALA A 83 5.73 9.79 -13.52
CA ALA A 83 4.64 10.72 -13.73
C ALA A 83 3.76 10.32 -14.93
N GLN A 84 4.38 9.89 -16.05
CA GLN A 84 3.62 9.51 -17.24
C GLN A 84 2.82 8.21 -17.06
N LYS A 85 3.42 7.18 -16.46
CA LYS A 85 2.89 5.81 -16.52
C LYS A 85 2.16 5.37 -15.25
N TYR A 86 2.54 5.92 -14.10
CA TYR A 86 2.11 5.39 -12.80
C TYR A 86 1.27 6.37 -11.97
N PHE A 87 1.37 7.68 -12.20
CA PHE A 87 0.47 8.63 -11.57
C PHE A 87 -0.96 8.44 -12.06
N ARG A 88 -1.89 8.32 -11.15
CA ARG A 88 -3.33 8.17 -11.43
C ARG A 88 -4.03 9.52 -11.57
N GLY A 89 -5.25 9.47 -12.04
CA GLY A 89 -6.09 10.63 -12.31
C GLY A 89 -5.88 11.21 -13.71
N ARG A 90 -6.94 11.88 -14.21
CA ARG A 90 -6.92 12.54 -15.52
C ARG A 90 -5.98 13.75 -15.47
N MET A 91 -5.18 13.96 -16.49
CA MET A 91 -4.36 15.15 -16.61
C MET A 91 -5.20 16.43 -16.44
N ASN A 92 -4.65 17.39 -15.69
CA ASN A 92 -5.29 18.66 -15.37
C ASN A 92 -6.59 18.56 -14.58
N SER A 93 -6.83 17.45 -13.85
CA SER A 93 -7.92 17.31 -12.92
C SER A 93 -7.44 17.30 -11.47
N PRO A 94 -8.30 17.63 -10.49
CA PRO A 94 -7.93 17.60 -9.07
C PRO A 94 -7.49 16.21 -8.56
N GLU A 95 -7.94 15.14 -9.24
CA GLU A 95 -7.61 13.76 -8.88
C GLU A 95 -6.25 13.31 -9.41
N ARG A 96 -5.59 14.16 -10.24
CA ARG A 96 -4.29 13.81 -10.79
C ARG A 96 -3.23 13.81 -9.69
N GLU A 97 -2.58 12.66 -9.50
CA GLU A 97 -1.43 12.56 -8.61
C GLU A 97 -0.31 13.50 -9.09
N SER A 98 0.31 14.20 -8.15
CA SER A 98 1.40 15.15 -8.39
C SER A 98 2.62 14.87 -7.50
N SER A 99 2.55 13.86 -6.65
CA SER A 99 3.65 13.47 -5.77
C SER A 99 3.83 11.95 -5.78
N VAL A 100 5.08 11.53 -5.78
CA VAL A 100 5.41 10.11 -5.61
C VAL A 100 4.97 9.59 -4.23
N LYS A 101 4.80 10.48 -3.24
CA LYS A 101 4.19 10.12 -1.94
C LYS A 101 2.79 9.54 -2.11
N GLN A 102 1.98 10.17 -2.97
CA GLN A 102 0.61 9.71 -3.24
C GLN A 102 0.62 8.34 -3.91
N MET A 103 1.47 8.16 -4.93
CA MET A 103 1.58 6.89 -5.64
C MET A 103 2.06 5.75 -4.73
N ILE A 104 3.15 5.95 -3.99
CA ILE A 104 3.68 4.94 -3.06
C ILE A 104 2.69 4.70 -1.92
N GLY A 105 2.12 5.76 -1.32
CA GLY A 105 1.10 5.64 -0.27
C GLY A 105 -0.06 4.78 -0.71
N ARG A 106 -0.63 5.06 -1.88
CA ARG A 106 -1.73 4.26 -2.46
C ARG A 106 -1.39 2.77 -2.58
N VAL A 107 -0.19 2.44 -3.04
CA VAL A 107 0.25 1.04 -3.18
C VAL A 107 0.42 0.39 -1.81
N VAL A 108 1.13 1.05 -0.90
CA VAL A 108 1.37 0.57 0.46
C VAL A 108 0.07 0.37 1.22
N ASP A 109 -0.82 1.36 1.21
CA ASP A 109 -2.10 1.32 1.91
C ASP A 109 -2.99 0.19 1.40
N THR A 110 -3.00 -0.03 0.07
CA THR A 110 -3.74 -1.12 -0.55
C THR A 110 -3.22 -2.49 -0.09
N ILE A 111 -1.91 -2.70 -0.14
CA ILE A 111 -1.30 -4.00 0.23
C ILE A 111 -1.42 -4.24 1.73
N ALA A 112 -1.15 -3.23 2.57
CA ALA A 112 -1.34 -3.33 4.01
C ALA A 112 -2.80 -3.57 4.38
N GLY A 113 -3.74 -2.95 3.66
CA GLY A 113 -5.18 -3.21 3.81
C GLY A 113 -5.53 -4.67 3.53
N TRP A 114 -5.06 -5.21 2.42
CA TRP A 114 -5.25 -6.65 2.13
C TRP A 114 -4.63 -7.55 3.19
N GLY A 115 -3.48 -7.17 3.74
CA GLY A 115 -2.84 -7.88 4.84
C GLY A 115 -3.68 -7.90 6.11
N ARG A 116 -4.29 -6.76 6.48
CA ARG A 116 -5.23 -6.65 7.60
C ARG A 116 -6.47 -7.50 7.37
N ASP A 117 -7.13 -7.32 6.24
CA ASP A 117 -8.35 -8.04 5.89
C ASP A 117 -8.12 -9.56 5.80
N GLY A 118 -6.96 -9.98 5.37
CA GLY A 118 -6.55 -11.38 5.27
C GLY A 118 -6.03 -11.99 6.57
N GLY A 119 -5.88 -11.20 7.65
CA GLY A 119 -5.36 -11.68 8.94
C GLY A 119 -3.88 -12.07 8.91
N TYR A 120 -3.09 -11.45 8.05
CA TYR A 120 -1.65 -11.74 7.90
C TYR A 120 -0.78 -11.11 8.97
N PHE A 121 -1.29 -10.13 9.71
CA PHE A 121 -0.57 -9.44 10.78
C PHE A 121 -1.05 -9.93 12.15
N ALA A 122 -0.14 -9.98 13.12
CA ALA A 122 -0.46 -10.36 14.49
C ALA A 122 -1.33 -9.31 15.18
N ASP A 123 -1.04 -8.03 14.88
CA ASP A 123 -1.72 -6.86 15.45
C ASP A 123 -1.53 -5.64 14.53
N GLU A 124 -2.05 -4.49 14.95
CA GLU A 124 -1.94 -3.24 14.19
C GLU A 124 -0.50 -2.70 14.17
N GLU A 125 0.30 -2.95 15.20
CA GLU A 125 1.71 -2.53 15.24
C GLU A 125 2.53 -3.24 14.16
N GLU A 126 2.29 -4.53 13.94
CA GLU A 126 2.91 -5.28 12.85
C GLU A 126 2.46 -4.76 11.47
N ALA A 127 1.16 -4.45 11.31
CA ALA A 127 0.63 -3.88 10.08
C ALA A 127 1.24 -2.49 9.76
N GLU A 128 1.38 -1.63 10.77
CA GLU A 128 2.05 -0.34 10.65
C GLU A 128 3.55 -0.51 10.33
N THR A 129 4.19 -1.50 10.96
CA THR A 129 5.59 -1.85 10.68
C THR A 129 5.76 -2.26 9.23
N PHE A 130 4.94 -3.18 8.75
CA PHE A 130 4.93 -3.62 7.34
C PHE A 130 4.75 -2.44 6.39
N ALA A 131 3.77 -1.57 6.64
CA ALA A 131 3.50 -0.41 5.81
C ALA A 131 4.69 0.56 5.77
N ALA A 132 5.32 0.83 6.92
CA ALA A 132 6.49 1.70 7.01
C ALA A 132 7.70 1.10 6.27
N GLU A 133 7.99 -0.19 6.48
CA GLU A 133 9.08 -0.89 5.80
C GLU A 133 8.89 -0.91 4.28
N LEU A 134 7.69 -1.24 3.79
CA LEU A 134 7.38 -1.23 2.36
C LEU A 134 7.51 0.17 1.77
N LYS A 135 7.04 1.20 2.47
CA LYS A 135 7.19 2.61 2.07
C LYS A 135 8.66 3.00 1.93
N ALA A 136 9.50 2.64 2.92
CA ALA A 136 10.93 2.91 2.91
C ALA A 136 11.64 2.19 1.74
N ILE A 137 11.32 0.93 1.49
CA ILE A 137 11.88 0.14 0.39
C ILE A 137 11.56 0.78 -0.97
N LEU A 138 10.30 1.17 -1.19
CA LEU A 138 9.85 1.71 -2.46
C LEU A 138 10.40 3.11 -2.72
N VAL A 139 10.38 4.00 -1.72
CA VAL A 139 10.85 5.38 -1.91
C VAL A 139 12.35 5.47 -2.09
N ASN A 140 13.12 4.58 -1.45
CA ASN A 140 14.56 4.49 -1.62
C ASN A 140 15.01 3.66 -2.84
N GLN A 141 14.06 3.20 -3.67
CA GLN A 141 14.33 2.38 -4.88
C GLN A 141 15.12 1.10 -4.58
N LEU A 142 14.96 0.52 -3.38
CA LEU A 142 15.58 -0.75 -3.01
C LEU A 142 14.89 -1.94 -3.69
N ALA A 143 13.60 -1.78 -3.97
CA ALA A 143 12.81 -2.69 -4.79
C ALA A 143 11.70 -1.94 -5.54
N SER A 144 11.13 -2.58 -6.54
CA SER A 144 9.94 -2.11 -7.25
C SER A 144 9.06 -3.29 -7.64
N PHE A 145 7.75 -3.04 -7.75
CA PHE A 145 6.86 -4.04 -8.32
C PHE A 145 7.09 -4.16 -9.82
N ASN A 146 7.02 -5.38 -10.33
CA ASN A 146 7.06 -5.61 -11.77
C ASN A 146 5.74 -5.18 -12.41
N SER A 147 5.80 -4.67 -13.64
CA SER A 147 4.60 -4.29 -14.40
C SER A 147 3.90 -5.55 -14.96
N PRO A 148 2.54 -5.60 -15.00
CA PRO A 148 1.57 -4.59 -14.54
C PRO A 148 1.21 -4.75 -13.07
N VAL A 149 1.26 -3.65 -12.31
CA VAL A 149 0.78 -3.58 -10.92
C VAL A 149 -0.18 -2.42 -10.78
#